data_ed89b40eb7bd1c4f4cbe1a818901bfd6
#
_entry.id   ed89b40eb7bd1c4f4cbe1a818901bfd6
#
_cell.length_a   1.000
_cell.length_b   1.000
_cell.length_c   1.000
_cell.angle_alpha   90.00
_cell.angle_beta   90.00
_cell.angle_gamma   90.00
#
_symmetry.space_group_name_H-M   'P 1'
#
loop_
_entity.id
_entity.type
_entity.pdbx_description
1 polymer ?
#
loop_
_entity_poly.entity_id
_entity_poly.type
_entity_poly.pdbx_seq_one_letter_code
_entity_poly.pdbx_strand_id
1 'polypeptide(L)'
;GHEETFSDPLVDCRECKRRFRADTLLEESLNRAAEQVMADLLPVFQRFGEELGAFIAELERRERERGRTYPNRWTLVTEALQSPEIQEQLRHRCREFSEWLSRPIPGVNSGPMRAWVEAWEQIAPRFRERLDAIRAIEASFGRTYESDAQLLQRAIVAYPAWTTEVVRASWNELFVFLNERKALRCPHCGAVGSFTPPRRFNLMFRTFMGPVEDEASLVYLRPETAQGIFVNFKNVLTTARRKLPFGIAQIGKAFRNEITPGQFLFRVREFEQMEIEYFVRPGEDERWFEHWVEERYNWYLRLGIRAENLRLREQSPEELAHYSKRTVDIEYRFPMGWGEIEGIANRTDYDLRAHSKSDPGNEHSTDDLTVFDQTTSSHFTPYVIEPSAGVDRIFLALLCDAYHEEIVRGEKRVVLRLHRDLAPIKVAVFPLLRNRDELVEIARRIAADLRRVVPGRVVYDDTASIGRLYRRQDEVGTPYCVTVDVQTLSDKQVTVRDRDTMEQVRLPIERLPEYFAEQFRPEASLVG
;
A
#
# COMPACT_ATOMS: atom_id res chain seq x y z
N GLY A 1 16.77 0.07 -18.23
CA GLY A 1 16.03 -0.03 -17.06
C GLY A 1 14.72 0.75 -17.08
N HIS A 2 14.53 1.65 -16.16
CA HIS A 2 13.27 2.40 -15.96
C HIS A 2 12.74 3.12 -17.21
N GLU A 3 13.60 3.68 -18.04
CA GLU A 3 13.17 4.39 -19.25
C GLU A 3 12.34 3.51 -20.20
N GLU A 4 12.72 2.26 -20.33
CA GLU A 4 12.08 1.33 -21.27
C GLU A 4 10.84 0.65 -20.67
N THR A 5 10.84 0.38 -19.36
CA THR A 5 9.83 -0.42 -18.70
C THR A 5 8.80 0.40 -17.94
N PHE A 6 9.14 1.60 -17.45
CA PHE A 6 8.28 2.44 -16.64
C PHE A 6 7.24 3.21 -17.46
N SER A 7 6.26 2.48 -17.98
CA SER A 7 5.19 3.03 -18.82
C SER A 7 3.88 2.27 -18.63
N ASP A 8 2.78 3.02 -18.65
CA ASP A 8 1.41 2.49 -18.56
C ASP A 8 0.68 2.54 -19.91
N PRO A 9 -0.28 1.65 -20.17
CA PRO A 9 -1.16 1.73 -21.33
C PRO A 9 -2.23 2.81 -21.11
N LEU A 10 -2.13 3.93 -21.83
CA LEU A 10 -3.02 5.07 -21.77
C LEU A 10 -4.12 4.99 -22.81
N VAL A 11 -5.35 5.31 -22.43
CA VAL A 11 -6.50 5.52 -23.33
C VAL A 11 -7.23 6.82 -22.98
N ASP A 12 -7.85 7.45 -24.01
CA ASP A 12 -8.70 8.60 -23.82
C ASP A 12 -10.17 8.20 -24.06
N CYS A 13 -11.10 8.62 -23.21
CA CYS A 13 -12.52 8.55 -23.53
C CYS A 13 -12.85 9.60 -24.59
N ARG A 14 -13.43 9.20 -25.72
CA ARG A 14 -13.75 10.09 -26.85
C ARG A 14 -14.87 11.08 -26.52
N GLU A 15 -15.73 10.74 -25.55
CA GLU A 15 -16.85 11.59 -25.13
C GLU A 15 -16.41 12.66 -24.11
N CYS A 16 -15.91 12.24 -22.95
CA CYS A 16 -15.57 13.19 -21.89
C CYS A 16 -14.11 13.67 -21.92
N LYS A 17 -13.29 13.20 -22.86
CA LYS A 17 -11.88 13.56 -23.04
C LYS A 17 -10.95 13.23 -21.85
N ARG A 18 -11.44 12.50 -20.85
CA ARG A 18 -10.62 12.06 -19.72
C ARG A 18 -9.74 10.89 -20.09
N ARG A 19 -8.61 10.81 -19.42
CA ARG A 19 -7.57 9.80 -19.58
C ARG A 19 -7.71 8.73 -18.52
N PHE A 20 -7.42 7.49 -18.92
CA PHE A 20 -7.48 6.32 -18.04
C PHE A 20 -6.37 5.35 -18.38
N ARG A 21 -6.00 4.50 -17.41
CA ARG A 21 -5.17 3.33 -17.65
C ARG A 21 -6.05 2.24 -18.28
N ALA A 22 -5.57 1.64 -19.34
CA ALA A 22 -6.34 0.60 -20.05
C ALA A 22 -6.45 -0.69 -19.22
N ASP A 23 -5.39 -1.07 -18.50
CA ASP A 23 -5.37 -2.22 -17.61
C ASP A 23 -6.40 -2.09 -16.48
N THR A 24 -6.45 -0.96 -15.78
CA THR A 24 -7.47 -0.70 -14.75
C THR A 24 -8.90 -0.79 -15.29
N LEU A 25 -9.16 -0.26 -16.49
CA LEU A 25 -10.47 -0.37 -17.12
C LEU A 25 -10.83 -1.81 -17.47
N LEU A 26 -9.86 -2.63 -17.89
CA LEU A 26 -10.06 -4.05 -18.14
C LEU A 26 -10.40 -4.79 -16.86
N GLU A 27 -9.63 -4.59 -15.81
CA GLU A 27 -9.84 -5.20 -14.49
C GLU A 27 -11.22 -4.86 -13.92
N GLU A 28 -11.60 -3.58 -13.90
CA GLU A 28 -12.93 -3.15 -13.46
C GLU A 28 -14.07 -3.75 -14.31
N SER A 29 -13.85 -3.91 -15.62
CA SER A 29 -14.83 -4.53 -16.51
C SER A 29 -14.96 -6.03 -16.24
N LEU A 30 -13.85 -6.73 -16.04
CA LEU A 30 -13.84 -8.16 -15.72
C LEU A 30 -14.51 -8.42 -14.35
N ASN A 31 -14.17 -7.64 -13.34
CA ASN A 31 -14.76 -7.76 -12.00
C ASN A 31 -16.29 -7.58 -12.06
N ARG A 32 -16.78 -6.55 -12.75
CA ARG A 32 -18.23 -6.37 -12.94
C ARG A 32 -18.88 -7.54 -13.68
N ALA A 33 -18.20 -8.08 -14.69
CA ALA A 33 -18.73 -9.23 -15.43
C ALA A 33 -18.75 -10.50 -14.56
N ALA A 34 -17.71 -10.72 -13.74
CA ALA A 34 -17.63 -11.83 -12.80
C ALA A 34 -18.66 -11.71 -11.67
N GLU A 35 -18.85 -10.52 -11.10
CA GLU A 35 -19.88 -10.24 -10.08
C GLU A 35 -21.28 -10.57 -10.61
N GLN A 36 -21.60 -10.22 -11.86
CA GLN A 36 -22.87 -10.56 -12.47
C GLN A 36 -23.05 -12.08 -12.61
N VAL A 37 -22.04 -12.79 -13.07
CA VAL A 37 -22.06 -14.27 -13.17
C VAL A 37 -22.24 -14.89 -11.78
N MET A 38 -21.52 -14.39 -10.78
CA MET A 38 -21.66 -14.89 -9.40
C MET A 38 -23.03 -14.62 -8.80
N ALA A 39 -23.63 -13.45 -9.09
CA ALA A 39 -25.00 -13.15 -8.67
C ALA A 39 -26.02 -14.11 -9.28
N ASP A 40 -25.85 -14.52 -10.55
CA ASP A 40 -26.69 -15.48 -11.22
C ASP A 40 -26.49 -16.92 -10.71
N LEU A 41 -25.28 -17.27 -10.27
CA LEU A 41 -24.92 -18.59 -9.76
C LEU A 41 -25.29 -18.80 -8.28
N LEU A 42 -25.20 -17.76 -7.46
CA LEU A 42 -25.36 -17.85 -6.00
C LEU A 42 -26.69 -18.51 -5.57
N PRO A 43 -27.87 -18.18 -6.16
CA PRO A 43 -29.13 -18.84 -5.81
C PRO A 43 -29.13 -20.35 -6.08
N VAL A 44 -28.41 -20.79 -7.13
CA VAL A 44 -28.30 -22.22 -7.48
C VAL A 44 -27.44 -22.96 -6.46
N PHE A 45 -26.29 -22.39 -6.09
CA PHE A 45 -25.44 -22.96 -5.06
C PHE A 45 -26.12 -22.99 -3.68
N GLN A 46 -26.87 -21.94 -3.33
CA GLN A 46 -27.63 -21.90 -2.09
C GLN A 46 -28.70 -23.00 -2.04
N ARG A 47 -29.51 -23.14 -3.09
CA ARG A 47 -30.50 -24.21 -3.18
C ARG A 47 -29.89 -25.60 -3.09
N PHE A 48 -28.78 -25.84 -3.82
CA PHE A 48 -28.05 -27.12 -3.72
C PHE A 48 -27.49 -27.37 -2.31
N GLY A 49 -26.93 -26.35 -1.66
CA GLY A 49 -26.47 -26.42 -0.29
C GLY A 49 -27.57 -26.75 0.71
N GLU A 50 -28.78 -26.20 0.53
CA GLU A 50 -29.97 -26.53 1.34
C GLU A 50 -30.42 -27.97 1.13
N GLU A 51 -30.49 -28.45 -0.14
CA GLU A 51 -30.85 -29.82 -0.47
C GLU A 51 -29.86 -30.84 0.08
N LEU A 52 -28.56 -30.54 -0.02
CA LEU A 52 -27.49 -31.37 0.56
C LEU A 52 -27.53 -31.37 2.09
N GLY A 53 -27.77 -30.21 2.69
CA GLY A 53 -27.94 -30.04 4.13
C GLY A 53 -29.12 -30.85 4.68
N ALA A 54 -30.26 -30.82 3.99
CA ALA A 54 -31.44 -31.62 4.31
C ALA A 54 -31.16 -33.12 4.20
N PHE A 55 -30.42 -33.55 3.17
CA PHE A 55 -29.99 -34.95 3.03
C PHE A 55 -29.11 -35.44 4.16
N ILE A 56 -28.11 -34.63 4.57
CA ILE A 56 -27.23 -34.93 5.69
C ILE A 56 -28.04 -35.02 6.99
N ALA A 57 -28.98 -34.10 7.22
CA ALA A 57 -29.83 -34.14 8.41
C ALA A 57 -30.70 -35.40 8.48
N GLU A 58 -31.21 -35.84 7.31
CA GLU A 58 -31.97 -37.09 7.20
C GLU A 58 -31.08 -38.32 7.51
N LEU A 59 -29.83 -38.35 7.03
CA LEU A 59 -28.87 -39.39 7.35
C LEU A 59 -28.56 -39.41 8.86
N GLU A 60 -28.35 -38.25 9.47
CA GLU A 60 -28.16 -38.12 10.93
C GLU A 60 -29.33 -38.72 11.71
N ARG A 61 -30.55 -38.42 11.29
CA ARG A 61 -31.78 -38.97 11.92
C ARG A 61 -31.82 -40.48 11.84
N ARG A 62 -31.64 -41.05 10.61
CA ARG A 62 -31.68 -42.50 10.37
C ARG A 62 -30.60 -43.25 11.17
N GLU A 63 -29.40 -42.73 11.28
CA GLU A 63 -28.31 -43.36 12.01
C GLU A 63 -28.53 -43.28 13.53
N ARG A 64 -29.12 -42.19 14.04
CA ARG A 64 -29.56 -42.10 15.45
C ARG A 64 -30.65 -43.13 15.79
N GLU A 65 -31.62 -43.32 14.91
CA GLU A 65 -32.66 -44.34 15.06
C GLU A 65 -32.08 -45.77 15.11
N ARG A 66 -30.92 -45.98 14.45
CA ARG A 66 -30.14 -47.23 14.46
C ARG A 66 -29.20 -47.31 15.70
N GLY A 67 -29.22 -46.35 16.59
CA GLY A 67 -28.37 -46.30 17.78
C GLY A 67 -26.92 -45.91 17.52
N ARG A 68 -26.62 -45.33 16.35
CA ARG A 68 -25.27 -44.91 15.97
C ARG A 68 -25.11 -43.40 16.18
N THR A 69 -23.96 -42.98 16.73
CA THR A 69 -23.58 -41.59 16.90
C THR A 69 -22.21 -41.33 16.27
N TYR A 70 -22.06 -40.18 15.63
CA TYR A 70 -20.84 -39.79 14.92
C TYR A 70 -20.22 -38.54 15.57
N PRO A 71 -18.90 -38.39 15.61
CA PRO A 71 -18.23 -37.25 16.23
C PRO A 71 -18.54 -35.92 15.53
N ASN A 72 -18.79 -35.96 14.22
CA ASN A 72 -19.18 -34.80 13.41
C ASN A 72 -19.88 -35.26 12.11
N ARG A 73 -20.49 -34.28 11.40
CA ARG A 73 -21.20 -34.54 10.14
C ARG A 73 -20.30 -35.08 9.05
N TRP A 74 -19.04 -34.70 9.01
CA TRP A 74 -18.11 -35.17 7.99
C TRP A 74 -17.82 -36.67 8.14
N THR A 75 -17.60 -37.15 9.35
CA THR A 75 -17.43 -38.58 9.64
C THR A 75 -18.68 -39.38 9.27
N LEU A 76 -19.87 -38.90 9.61
CA LEU A 76 -21.13 -39.50 9.19
C LEU A 76 -21.22 -39.66 7.66
N VAL A 77 -20.98 -38.56 6.92
CA VAL A 77 -21.06 -38.58 5.44
C VAL A 77 -20.03 -39.54 4.86
N THR A 78 -18.79 -39.52 5.35
CA THR A 78 -17.72 -40.38 4.85
C THR A 78 -18.02 -41.87 5.06
N GLU A 79 -18.58 -42.24 6.20
CA GLU A 79 -19.00 -43.63 6.45
C GLU A 79 -20.26 -44.01 5.69
N ALA A 80 -21.26 -43.13 5.62
CA ALA A 80 -22.48 -43.35 4.86
C ALA A 80 -22.19 -43.56 3.36
N LEU A 81 -21.19 -42.86 2.81
CA LEU A 81 -20.74 -43.04 1.43
C LEU A 81 -20.11 -44.39 1.14
N GLN A 82 -19.85 -45.25 2.14
CA GLN A 82 -19.46 -46.65 1.92
C GLN A 82 -20.67 -47.53 1.46
N SER A 83 -21.92 -47.05 1.67
CA SER A 83 -23.12 -47.72 1.24
C SER A 83 -23.48 -47.41 -0.22
N PRO A 84 -23.59 -48.43 -1.11
CA PRO A 84 -24.00 -48.23 -2.48
C PRO A 84 -25.38 -47.56 -2.62
N GLU A 85 -26.28 -47.83 -1.68
CA GLU A 85 -27.61 -47.19 -1.64
C GLU A 85 -27.53 -45.69 -1.38
N ILE A 86 -26.71 -45.27 -0.44
CA ILE A 86 -26.46 -43.84 -0.13
C ILE A 86 -25.75 -43.13 -1.28
N GLN A 87 -24.79 -43.80 -1.91
CA GLN A 87 -24.14 -43.28 -3.12
C GLN A 87 -25.11 -43.04 -4.25
N GLU A 88 -26.07 -43.95 -4.44
CA GLU A 88 -27.10 -43.82 -5.50
C GLU A 88 -28.07 -42.68 -5.17
N GLN A 89 -28.53 -42.59 -3.92
CA GLN A 89 -29.37 -41.48 -3.46
C GLN A 89 -28.65 -40.13 -3.62
N LEU A 90 -27.37 -40.04 -3.31
CA LEU A 90 -26.58 -38.81 -3.51
C LEU A 90 -26.42 -38.51 -5.02
N ARG A 91 -26.09 -39.51 -5.83
CA ARG A 91 -25.98 -39.37 -7.30
C ARG A 91 -27.30 -38.87 -7.91
N HIS A 92 -28.44 -39.40 -7.45
CA HIS A 92 -29.75 -38.94 -7.92
C HIS A 92 -29.99 -37.47 -7.57
N ARG A 93 -29.73 -37.06 -6.33
CA ARG A 93 -29.88 -35.65 -5.89
C ARG A 93 -28.87 -34.72 -6.57
N CYS A 94 -27.63 -35.16 -6.75
CA CYS A 94 -26.60 -34.39 -7.46
C CYS A 94 -26.79 -34.40 -8.98
N ARG A 95 -27.67 -35.26 -9.54
CA ARG A 95 -27.88 -35.36 -10.99
C ARG A 95 -28.37 -34.04 -11.58
N GLU A 96 -29.36 -33.42 -10.99
CA GLU A 96 -29.90 -32.13 -11.45
C GLU A 96 -28.85 -31.03 -11.38
N PHE A 97 -28.03 -31.02 -10.33
CA PHE A 97 -26.93 -30.08 -10.20
C PHE A 97 -25.79 -30.38 -11.18
N SER A 98 -25.45 -31.65 -11.39
CA SER A 98 -24.46 -32.06 -12.38
C SER A 98 -24.90 -31.77 -13.81
N GLU A 99 -26.19 -32.03 -14.12
CA GLU A 99 -26.80 -31.68 -15.40
C GLU A 99 -26.87 -30.17 -15.61
N TRP A 100 -27.10 -29.42 -14.51
CA TRP A 100 -27.04 -27.96 -14.54
C TRP A 100 -25.61 -27.46 -14.77
N LEU A 101 -24.58 -28.01 -14.11
CA LEU A 101 -23.16 -27.68 -14.34
C LEU A 101 -22.69 -28.05 -15.76
N SER A 102 -23.27 -29.07 -16.39
CA SER A 102 -22.94 -29.44 -17.77
C SER A 102 -23.58 -28.56 -18.84
N ARG A 103 -24.55 -27.72 -18.46
CA ARG A 103 -25.11 -26.67 -19.33
C ARG A 103 -24.18 -25.48 -19.39
N PRO A 104 -24.22 -24.67 -20.46
CA PRO A 104 -23.53 -23.37 -20.45
C PRO A 104 -23.96 -22.58 -19.21
N ILE A 105 -22.97 -22.17 -18.39
CA ILE A 105 -23.22 -21.43 -17.16
C ILE A 105 -24.01 -20.16 -17.52
N PRO A 106 -25.18 -19.93 -16.91
CA PRO A 106 -25.93 -18.71 -17.12
C PRO A 106 -25.07 -17.49 -16.85
N GLY A 107 -25.13 -16.48 -17.69
CA GLY A 107 -24.31 -15.28 -17.59
C GLY A 107 -22.91 -15.37 -18.25
N VAL A 108 -22.32 -16.56 -18.40
CA VAL A 108 -21.03 -16.71 -19.12
C VAL A 108 -21.19 -16.49 -20.62
N ASN A 109 -22.24 -17.04 -21.21
CA ASN A 109 -22.56 -16.89 -22.64
C ASN A 109 -23.56 -15.75 -22.92
N SER A 110 -23.82 -14.88 -21.96
CA SER A 110 -24.72 -13.74 -22.09
C SER A 110 -24.13 -12.50 -21.36
N GLY A 111 -24.68 -11.33 -21.67
CA GLY A 111 -24.26 -10.09 -21.01
C GLY A 111 -22.78 -9.73 -21.16
N PRO A 112 -22.20 -9.06 -20.18
CA PRO A 112 -20.80 -8.59 -20.24
C PRO A 112 -19.77 -9.71 -20.34
N MET A 113 -19.97 -10.86 -19.69
CA MET A 113 -19.01 -11.97 -19.68
C MET A 113 -18.84 -12.61 -21.06
N ARG A 114 -19.89 -12.64 -21.88
CA ARG A 114 -19.79 -13.17 -23.25
C ARG A 114 -18.72 -12.46 -24.07
N ALA A 115 -18.64 -11.14 -23.99
CA ALA A 115 -17.61 -10.38 -24.69
C ALA A 115 -16.19 -10.75 -24.25
N TRP A 116 -16.02 -11.07 -22.96
CA TRP A 116 -14.73 -11.53 -22.42
C TRP A 116 -14.37 -12.93 -22.90
N VAL A 117 -15.32 -13.86 -22.96
CA VAL A 117 -15.10 -15.21 -23.48
C VAL A 117 -14.73 -15.16 -24.97
N GLU A 118 -15.51 -14.42 -25.78
CA GLU A 118 -15.21 -14.23 -27.20
C GLU A 118 -13.84 -13.58 -27.43
N ALA A 119 -13.47 -12.60 -26.60
CA ALA A 119 -12.15 -11.96 -26.67
C ALA A 119 -11.02 -12.95 -26.36
N TRP A 120 -11.18 -13.74 -25.31
CA TRP A 120 -10.19 -14.76 -24.94
C TRP A 120 -10.04 -15.84 -26.02
N GLU A 121 -11.13 -16.33 -26.58
CA GLU A 121 -11.11 -17.30 -27.68
C GLU A 121 -10.29 -16.81 -28.90
N GLN A 122 -10.31 -15.51 -29.17
CA GLN A 122 -9.54 -14.93 -30.27
C GLN A 122 -8.05 -14.74 -29.91
N ILE A 123 -7.74 -14.41 -28.69
CA ILE A 123 -6.39 -14.02 -28.27
C ILE A 123 -5.57 -15.21 -27.80
N ALA A 124 -6.20 -16.21 -27.16
CA ALA A 124 -5.51 -17.36 -26.60
C ALA A 124 -4.64 -18.14 -27.59
N PRO A 125 -5.04 -18.37 -28.86
CA PRO A 125 -4.17 -19.05 -29.82
C PRO A 125 -2.87 -18.27 -30.08
N ARG A 126 -2.93 -16.95 -30.26
CA ARG A 126 -1.75 -16.10 -30.48
C ARG A 126 -0.88 -16.02 -29.24
N PHE A 127 -1.47 -15.98 -28.07
CA PHE A 127 -0.74 -16.01 -26.82
C PHE A 127 0.04 -17.33 -26.65
N ARG A 128 -0.58 -18.47 -26.98
CA ARG A 128 0.11 -19.78 -27.00
C ARG A 128 1.24 -19.83 -28.01
N GLU A 129 1.04 -19.36 -29.23
CA GLU A 129 2.10 -19.29 -30.25
C GLU A 129 3.34 -18.51 -29.73
N ARG A 130 3.09 -17.40 -29.02
CA ARG A 130 4.15 -16.61 -28.40
C ARG A 130 4.85 -17.37 -27.25
N LEU A 131 4.12 -18.11 -26.43
CA LEU A 131 4.70 -18.99 -25.40
C LEU A 131 5.49 -20.15 -26.01
N ASP A 132 5.01 -20.74 -27.11
CA ASP A 132 5.70 -21.86 -27.77
C ASP A 132 7.06 -21.42 -28.34
N ALA A 133 7.22 -20.17 -28.72
CA ALA A 133 8.52 -19.63 -29.11
C ALA A 133 9.53 -19.67 -27.94
N ILE A 134 9.10 -19.28 -26.73
CA ILE A 134 9.93 -19.42 -25.52
C ILE A 134 10.18 -20.89 -25.17
N ARG A 135 9.18 -21.74 -25.30
CA ARG A 135 9.33 -23.18 -25.05
C ARG A 135 10.42 -23.78 -25.94
N ALA A 136 10.47 -23.39 -27.22
CA ALA A 136 11.51 -23.81 -28.16
C ALA A 136 12.90 -23.31 -27.73
N ILE A 137 13.02 -22.07 -27.28
CA ILE A 137 14.27 -21.50 -26.78
C ILE A 137 14.74 -22.28 -25.53
N GLU A 138 13.89 -22.44 -24.53
CA GLU A 138 14.24 -23.17 -23.31
C GLU A 138 14.57 -24.65 -23.56
N ALA A 139 13.88 -25.29 -24.52
CA ALA A 139 14.19 -26.66 -24.95
C ALA A 139 15.59 -26.77 -25.57
N SER A 140 16.07 -25.74 -26.30
CA SER A 140 17.44 -25.69 -26.83
C SER A 140 18.50 -25.69 -25.72
N PHE A 141 18.15 -25.27 -24.51
CA PHE A 141 18.98 -25.35 -23.30
C PHE A 141 18.73 -26.61 -22.46
N GLY A 142 17.99 -27.60 -22.99
CA GLY A 142 17.68 -28.85 -22.30
C GLY A 142 16.63 -28.73 -21.18
N ARG A 143 15.84 -27.66 -21.17
CA ARG A 143 14.82 -27.40 -20.14
C ARG A 143 13.43 -27.73 -20.67
N THR A 144 12.63 -28.39 -19.83
CA THR A 144 11.23 -28.76 -20.12
C THR A 144 10.32 -28.29 -19.00
N TYR A 145 9.07 -27.97 -19.33
CA TYR A 145 8.06 -27.46 -18.41
C TYR A 145 6.76 -28.24 -18.54
N GLU A 146 6.16 -28.62 -17.42
CA GLU A 146 4.94 -29.43 -17.35
C GLU A 146 3.67 -28.63 -17.72
N SER A 147 3.72 -27.30 -17.57
CA SER A 147 2.57 -26.42 -17.87
C SER A 147 3.00 -25.08 -18.46
N ASP A 148 2.06 -24.42 -19.16
CA ASP A 148 2.25 -23.06 -19.67
C ASP A 148 2.48 -22.04 -18.53
N ALA A 149 1.88 -22.28 -17.35
CA ALA A 149 2.10 -21.43 -16.18
C ALA A 149 3.55 -21.46 -15.68
N GLN A 150 4.15 -22.65 -15.59
CA GLN A 150 5.56 -22.79 -15.21
C GLN A 150 6.49 -22.16 -16.25
N LEU A 151 6.18 -22.34 -17.53
CA LEU A 151 6.93 -21.71 -18.61
C LEU A 151 6.82 -20.18 -18.53
N LEU A 152 5.65 -19.65 -18.28
CA LEU A 152 5.42 -18.21 -18.15
C LEU A 152 6.18 -17.63 -16.94
N GLN A 153 6.12 -18.27 -15.78
CA GLN A 153 6.91 -17.87 -14.61
C GLN A 153 8.41 -17.81 -14.92
N ARG A 154 8.92 -18.81 -15.63
CA ARG A 154 10.31 -18.82 -16.08
C ARG A 154 10.61 -17.69 -17.07
N ALA A 155 9.71 -17.47 -18.04
CA ALA A 155 9.86 -16.42 -19.05
C ALA A 155 9.89 -15.02 -18.42
N ILE A 156 9.07 -14.75 -17.40
CA ILE A 156 9.06 -13.48 -16.66
C ILE A 156 10.45 -13.20 -16.09
N VAL A 157 11.10 -14.19 -15.50
CA VAL A 157 12.42 -14.02 -14.87
C VAL A 157 13.56 -14.00 -15.88
N ALA A 158 13.53 -14.89 -16.87
CA ALA A 158 14.66 -15.07 -17.79
C ALA A 158 14.62 -14.13 -19.01
N TYR A 159 13.43 -13.67 -19.40
CA TYR A 159 13.21 -12.85 -20.60
C TYR A 159 12.24 -11.69 -20.30
N PRO A 160 12.55 -10.81 -19.31
CA PRO A 160 11.60 -9.81 -18.83
C PRO A 160 11.12 -8.83 -19.90
N ALA A 161 12.01 -8.38 -20.79
CA ALA A 161 11.65 -7.45 -21.85
C ALA A 161 10.66 -8.08 -22.85
N TRP A 162 10.92 -9.33 -23.27
CA TRP A 162 10.04 -10.08 -24.17
C TRP A 162 8.69 -10.37 -23.52
N THR A 163 8.68 -10.83 -22.26
CA THR A 163 7.44 -11.13 -21.53
C THR A 163 6.58 -9.88 -21.39
N THR A 164 7.18 -8.76 -21.00
CA THR A 164 6.47 -7.48 -20.89
C THR A 164 5.84 -7.06 -22.23
N GLU A 165 6.55 -7.23 -23.34
CA GLU A 165 6.03 -6.90 -24.67
C GLU A 165 4.87 -7.82 -25.09
N VAL A 166 5.00 -9.12 -24.89
CA VAL A 166 3.97 -10.12 -25.24
C VAL A 166 2.70 -9.94 -24.40
N VAL A 167 2.85 -9.78 -23.10
CA VAL A 167 1.71 -9.53 -22.21
C VAL A 167 1.03 -8.21 -22.59
N ARG A 168 1.81 -7.14 -22.77
CA ARG A 168 1.27 -5.84 -23.19
C ARG A 168 0.54 -5.90 -24.54
N ALA A 169 1.09 -6.59 -25.53
CA ALA A 169 0.44 -6.74 -26.82
C ALA A 169 -0.89 -7.48 -26.69
N SER A 170 -0.93 -8.55 -25.92
CA SER A 170 -2.15 -9.33 -25.66
C SER A 170 -3.21 -8.52 -24.92
N TRP A 171 -2.82 -7.73 -23.92
CA TRP A 171 -3.71 -6.82 -23.19
C TRP A 171 -4.27 -5.71 -24.09
N ASN A 172 -3.45 -5.14 -24.99
CA ASN A 172 -3.90 -4.14 -25.93
C ASN A 172 -4.91 -4.71 -26.95
N GLU A 173 -4.66 -5.92 -27.46
CA GLU A 173 -5.60 -6.63 -28.34
C GLU A 173 -6.93 -6.89 -27.63
N LEU A 174 -6.88 -7.36 -26.38
CA LEU A 174 -8.04 -7.58 -25.52
C LEU A 174 -8.83 -6.28 -25.31
N PHE A 175 -8.16 -5.19 -24.98
CA PHE A 175 -8.78 -3.89 -24.78
C PHE A 175 -9.53 -3.42 -26.05
N VAL A 176 -8.87 -3.47 -27.20
CA VAL A 176 -9.47 -3.05 -28.48
C VAL A 176 -10.71 -3.86 -28.79
N PHE A 177 -10.63 -5.19 -28.68
CA PHE A 177 -11.75 -6.09 -28.91
C PHE A 177 -12.95 -5.79 -28.00
N LEU A 178 -12.72 -5.67 -26.69
CA LEU A 178 -13.78 -5.38 -25.71
C LEU A 178 -14.38 -3.99 -25.91
N ASN A 179 -13.56 -3.02 -26.31
CA ASN A 179 -14.03 -1.67 -26.62
C ASN A 179 -14.95 -1.65 -27.86
N GLU A 180 -14.59 -2.35 -28.94
CA GLU A 180 -15.41 -2.49 -30.15
C GLU A 180 -16.74 -3.20 -29.87
N ARG A 181 -16.72 -4.18 -28.99
CA ARG A 181 -17.92 -4.91 -28.52
C ARG A 181 -18.75 -4.14 -27.48
N LYS A 182 -18.37 -2.90 -27.16
CA LYS A 182 -19.03 -2.03 -26.17
C LYS A 182 -19.11 -2.65 -24.76
N ALA A 183 -18.16 -3.52 -24.43
CA ALA A 183 -18.03 -4.12 -23.10
C ALA A 183 -17.35 -3.21 -22.07
N LEU A 184 -16.55 -2.24 -22.54
CA LEU A 184 -15.88 -1.28 -21.68
C LEU A 184 -16.72 -0.02 -21.49
N ARG A 185 -16.90 0.39 -20.23
CA ARG A 185 -17.67 1.58 -19.85
C ARG A 185 -16.75 2.63 -19.22
N CYS A 186 -16.88 3.88 -19.64
CA CYS A 186 -16.18 4.99 -19.01
C CYS A 186 -16.67 5.21 -17.57
N PRO A 187 -15.81 5.15 -16.55
CA PRO A 187 -16.23 5.33 -15.16
C PRO A 187 -16.69 6.76 -14.86
N HIS A 188 -16.29 7.75 -15.68
CA HIS A 188 -16.68 9.14 -15.48
C HIS A 188 -18.03 9.52 -16.14
N CYS A 189 -18.20 9.23 -17.43
CA CYS A 189 -19.39 9.68 -18.17
C CYS A 189 -20.36 8.55 -18.53
N GLY A 190 -20.03 7.29 -18.23
CA GLY A 190 -20.86 6.13 -18.53
C GLY A 190 -20.86 5.68 -19.98
N ALA A 191 -20.21 6.40 -20.92
CA ALA A 191 -20.14 6.02 -22.32
C ALA A 191 -19.50 4.65 -22.50
N VAL A 192 -20.04 3.83 -23.41
CA VAL A 192 -19.56 2.47 -23.67
C VAL A 192 -18.88 2.38 -25.04
N GLY A 193 -17.76 1.64 -25.11
CA GLY A 193 -17.03 1.43 -26.36
C GLY A 193 -16.44 2.72 -26.96
N SER A 194 -16.20 3.74 -26.16
CA SER A 194 -15.81 5.07 -26.61
C SER A 194 -14.36 5.42 -26.35
N PHE A 195 -13.50 4.44 -26.15
CA PHE A 195 -12.08 4.68 -25.88
C PHE A 195 -11.23 4.69 -27.15
N THR A 196 -10.11 5.43 -27.09
CA THR A 196 -9.04 5.33 -28.09
C THR A 196 -8.31 4.00 -27.93
N PRO A 197 -7.58 3.50 -28.95
CA PRO A 197 -6.66 2.39 -28.76
C PRO A 197 -5.62 2.73 -27.68
N PRO A 198 -5.17 1.71 -26.90
CA PRO A 198 -4.11 1.90 -25.92
C PRO A 198 -2.82 2.39 -26.58
N ARG A 199 -2.17 3.36 -25.94
CA ARG A 199 -0.85 3.87 -26.35
C ARG A 199 0.08 3.87 -25.15
N ARG A 200 1.36 3.68 -25.41
CA ARG A 200 2.38 3.75 -24.35
C ARG A 200 2.45 5.15 -23.78
N PHE A 201 2.38 5.26 -22.48
CA PHE A 201 2.54 6.50 -21.73
C PHE A 201 3.72 6.36 -20.78
N ASN A 202 4.77 7.16 -21.00
CA ASN A 202 5.96 7.13 -20.16
C ASN A 202 5.67 7.87 -18.84
N LEU A 203 5.87 7.16 -17.72
CA LEU A 203 5.71 7.71 -16.38
C LEU A 203 6.90 8.57 -15.93
N MET A 204 8.04 8.54 -16.64
CA MET A 204 9.16 9.41 -16.33
C MET A 204 8.98 10.78 -16.96
N PHE A 205 9.23 11.83 -16.19
CA PHE A 205 9.33 13.17 -16.72
C PHE A 205 10.65 13.36 -17.44
N ARG A 206 10.58 13.98 -18.63
CA ARG A 206 11.74 14.41 -19.42
C ARG A 206 11.94 15.89 -19.25
N THR A 207 13.20 16.32 -19.23
CA THR A 207 13.61 17.72 -19.30
C THR A 207 14.96 17.82 -20.01
N PHE A 208 15.42 19.04 -20.27
CA PHE A 208 16.69 19.27 -20.90
C PHE A 208 17.63 20.01 -19.96
N MET A 209 18.91 19.62 -19.97
CA MET A 209 19.93 20.29 -19.18
C MET A 209 20.63 21.34 -20.04
N GLY A 210 20.49 22.60 -19.63
CA GLY A 210 21.07 23.73 -20.38
C GLY A 210 20.04 24.51 -21.21
N PRO A 211 20.48 25.49 -22.01
CA PRO A 211 19.62 26.43 -22.72
C PRO A 211 19.07 25.91 -24.07
N VAL A 212 19.56 24.77 -24.55
CA VAL A 212 19.18 24.19 -25.84
C VAL A 212 18.48 22.83 -25.60
N GLU A 213 17.34 22.67 -26.26
CA GLU A 213 16.59 21.43 -26.27
C GLU A 213 17.08 20.53 -27.41
N ASP A 214 18.06 19.67 -27.12
CA ASP A 214 18.55 18.64 -28.03
C ASP A 214 18.60 17.27 -27.34
N GLU A 215 18.72 16.20 -28.11
CA GLU A 215 18.76 14.83 -27.58
C GLU A 215 19.96 14.59 -26.65
N ALA A 216 21.06 15.27 -26.85
CA ALA A 216 22.27 15.13 -26.06
C ALA A 216 22.11 15.77 -24.65
N SER A 217 21.20 16.74 -24.53
CA SER A 217 20.89 17.42 -23.27
C SER A 217 19.68 16.85 -22.52
N LEU A 218 19.02 15.80 -23.07
CA LEU A 218 17.87 15.15 -22.47
C LEU A 218 18.23 14.48 -21.15
N VAL A 219 17.46 14.80 -20.11
CA VAL A 219 17.56 14.16 -18.78
C VAL A 219 16.18 13.77 -18.27
N TYR A 220 16.15 12.81 -17.36
CA TYR A 220 14.94 12.37 -16.70
C TYR A 220 14.93 12.79 -15.22
N LEU A 221 13.76 13.21 -14.74
CA LEU A 221 13.55 13.34 -13.31
C LEU A 221 13.38 11.95 -12.70
N ARG A 222 14.01 11.71 -11.55
CA ARG A 222 14.00 10.39 -10.91
C ARG A 222 12.61 10.00 -10.45
N PRO A 223 12.13 8.77 -10.73
CA PRO A 223 10.82 8.27 -10.27
C PRO A 223 10.85 7.69 -8.85
N GLU A 224 12.05 7.47 -8.30
CA GLU A 224 12.32 6.96 -6.95
C GLU A 224 13.67 7.45 -6.44
N THR A 225 13.92 7.34 -5.16
CA THR A 225 15.18 7.78 -4.54
C THR A 225 16.23 6.65 -4.44
N ALA A 226 15.82 5.40 -4.66
CA ALA A 226 16.61 4.19 -4.52
C ALA A 226 17.93 4.19 -5.33
N GLN A 227 17.88 4.62 -6.60
CA GLN A 227 19.03 4.57 -7.51
C GLN A 227 20.23 5.38 -6.98
N GLY A 228 19.95 6.54 -6.36
CA GLY A 228 20.97 7.36 -5.73
C GLY A 228 21.68 6.66 -4.57
N ILE A 229 20.99 5.75 -3.89
CA ILE A 229 21.55 4.94 -2.81
C ILE A 229 22.45 3.84 -3.37
N PHE A 230 21.99 3.12 -4.40
CA PHE A 230 22.76 2.02 -5.00
C PHE A 230 24.09 2.49 -5.58
N VAL A 231 24.12 3.58 -6.34
CA VAL A 231 25.37 4.11 -6.91
C VAL A 231 26.35 4.61 -5.84
N ASN A 232 25.87 4.97 -4.64
CA ASN A 232 26.69 5.38 -3.51
C ASN A 232 27.06 4.23 -2.55
N PHE A 233 26.57 3.02 -2.75
CA PHE A 233 26.81 1.87 -1.87
C PHE A 233 28.29 1.68 -1.54
N LYS A 234 29.16 1.60 -2.57
CA LYS A 234 30.60 1.39 -2.39
C LYS A 234 31.28 2.52 -1.62
N ASN A 235 30.90 3.77 -1.90
CA ASN A 235 31.39 4.94 -1.18
C ASN A 235 31.07 4.87 0.30
N VAL A 236 29.81 4.59 0.65
CA VAL A 236 29.39 4.50 2.05
C VAL A 236 30.04 3.31 2.74
N LEU A 237 30.08 2.14 2.10
CA LEU A 237 30.75 0.95 2.64
C LEU A 237 32.20 1.25 3.03
N THR A 238 32.93 1.95 2.15
CA THR A 238 34.36 2.23 2.34
C THR A 238 34.62 3.37 3.32
N THR A 239 33.96 4.52 3.12
CA THR A 239 34.21 5.73 3.90
C THR A 239 33.70 5.61 5.34
N ALA A 240 32.51 5.02 5.52
CA ALA A 240 31.92 4.80 6.83
C ALA A 240 32.36 3.47 7.47
N ARG A 241 33.22 2.69 6.80
CA ARG A 241 33.74 1.38 7.28
C ARG A 241 32.65 0.45 7.80
N ARG A 242 31.52 0.38 7.07
CA ARG A 242 30.37 -0.40 7.49
C ARG A 242 30.60 -1.90 7.26
N LYS A 243 29.93 -2.71 8.08
CA LYS A 243 29.81 -4.15 7.90
C LYS A 243 28.34 -4.49 7.73
N LEU A 244 28.05 -5.57 7.00
CA LEU A 244 26.70 -6.07 6.89
C LEU A 244 26.20 -6.66 8.21
N PRO A 245 24.92 -6.49 8.57
CA PRO A 245 23.95 -5.69 7.82
C PRO A 245 24.09 -4.19 8.11
N PHE A 246 23.77 -3.33 7.13
CA PHE A 246 23.62 -1.89 7.33
C PHE A 246 22.66 -1.31 6.30
N GLY A 247 22.08 -0.15 6.61
CA GLY A 247 21.18 0.55 5.71
C GLY A 247 21.69 1.93 5.31
N ILE A 248 21.25 2.40 4.17
CA ILE A 248 21.36 3.78 3.72
C ILE A 248 19.93 4.27 3.51
N ALA A 249 19.58 5.41 4.12
CA ALA A 249 18.26 6.00 4.00
C ALA A 249 18.34 7.36 3.30
N GLN A 250 17.29 7.67 2.53
CA GLN A 250 17.12 8.97 1.89
C GLN A 250 15.67 9.42 2.01
N ILE A 251 15.50 10.72 2.31
CA ILE A 251 14.23 11.43 2.14
C ILE A 251 14.45 12.44 1.02
N GLY A 252 13.62 12.39 -0.01
CA GLY A 252 13.77 13.28 -1.13
C GLY A 252 12.61 13.22 -2.11
N LYS A 253 12.62 14.14 -3.06
CA LYS A 253 11.59 14.22 -4.10
C LYS A 253 11.76 13.13 -5.14
N ALA A 254 10.61 12.56 -5.52
CA ALA A 254 10.43 11.67 -6.65
C ALA A 254 9.35 12.23 -7.58
N PHE A 255 9.39 11.84 -8.85
CA PHE A 255 8.55 12.42 -9.90
C PHE A 255 7.99 11.30 -10.77
N ARG A 256 6.66 11.20 -10.81
CA ARG A 256 5.97 10.24 -11.68
C ARG A 256 4.92 10.98 -12.49
N ASN A 257 4.99 10.87 -13.81
CA ASN A 257 4.01 11.50 -14.69
C ASN A 257 2.69 10.73 -14.64
N GLU A 258 1.99 10.87 -13.52
CA GLU A 258 0.73 10.17 -13.27
C GLU A 258 -0.31 10.51 -14.34
N ILE A 259 -0.96 9.48 -14.89
CA ILE A 259 -2.04 9.64 -15.88
C ILE A 259 -3.23 10.35 -15.24
N THR A 260 -3.60 9.94 -14.02
CA THR A 260 -4.76 10.45 -13.30
C THR A 260 -4.37 10.85 -11.87
N PRO A 261 -3.75 12.02 -11.67
CA PRO A 261 -3.55 12.56 -10.32
C PRO A 261 -4.91 12.75 -9.63
N GLY A 262 -4.94 12.59 -8.33
CA GLY A 262 -6.19 12.77 -7.61
C GLY A 262 -6.11 12.44 -6.12
N GLN A 263 -7.26 12.61 -5.45
CA GLN A 263 -7.43 12.32 -4.03
C GLN A 263 -6.45 13.10 -3.15
N PHE A 264 -6.35 14.39 -3.41
CA PHE A 264 -5.51 15.35 -2.71
C PHE A 264 -4.03 14.91 -2.76
N LEU A 265 -3.40 14.59 -1.63
CA LEU A 265 -1.98 14.19 -1.54
C LEU A 265 -1.73 12.70 -1.85
N PHE A 266 -2.79 11.90 -2.06
CA PHE A 266 -2.61 10.46 -2.24
C PHE A 266 -1.91 10.10 -3.56
N ARG A 267 -2.24 10.83 -4.67
CA ARG A 267 -1.65 10.60 -5.99
C ARG A 267 -1.31 11.92 -6.68
N VAL A 268 -0.08 12.32 -6.56
CA VAL A 268 0.48 13.56 -7.13
C VAL A 268 1.69 13.24 -8.01
N ARG A 269 2.06 14.17 -8.90
CA ARG A 269 3.17 13.98 -9.85
C ARG A 269 4.55 14.26 -9.27
N GLU A 270 4.62 15.12 -8.28
CA GLU A 270 5.81 15.41 -7.48
C GLU A 270 5.47 15.10 -6.03
N PHE A 271 6.25 14.24 -5.38
CA PHE A 271 6.01 13.79 -4.00
C PHE A 271 7.32 13.57 -3.28
N GLU A 272 7.26 13.53 -1.96
CA GLU A 272 8.38 13.12 -1.13
C GLU A 272 8.30 11.62 -0.81
N GLN A 273 9.43 10.97 -0.98
CA GLN A 273 9.63 9.56 -0.69
C GLN A 273 10.71 9.42 0.36
N MET A 274 10.52 8.51 1.31
CA MET A 274 11.57 8.07 2.21
C MET A 274 11.82 6.59 2.00
N GLU A 275 13.04 6.27 1.64
CA GLU A 275 13.50 4.94 1.30
C GLU A 275 14.68 4.54 2.14
N ILE A 276 14.73 3.26 2.51
CA ILE A 276 15.85 2.61 3.18
C ILE A 276 16.27 1.45 2.31
N GLU A 277 17.53 1.43 1.89
CA GLU A 277 18.11 0.25 1.27
C GLU A 277 18.96 -0.46 2.33
N TYR A 278 18.44 -1.57 2.82
CA TYR A 278 19.08 -2.34 3.87
C TYR A 278 19.82 -3.54 3.28
N PHE A 279 21.14 -3.48 3.35
CA PHE A 279 22.05 -4.46 2.74
C PHE A 279 22.33 -5.60 3.69
N VAL A 280 22.06 -6.82 3.23
CA VAL A 280 22.18 -8.06 4.03
C VAL A 280 22.98 -9.13 3.30
N ARG A 281 23.40 -10.18 4.01
CA ARG A 281 24.02 -11.34 3.37
C ARG A 281 22.98 -12.15 2.59
N PRO A 282 23.32 -12.68 1.40
CA PRO A 282 22.48 -13.67 0.73
C PRO A 282 22.15 -14.85 1.66
N GLY A 283 20.87 -15.22 1.71
CA GLY A 283 20.36 -16.26 2.62
C GLY A 283 19.88 -15.75 3.99
N GLU A 284 20.15 -14.48 4.35
CA GLU A 284 19.58 -13.83 5.54
C GLU A 284 18.40 -12.91 5.18
N ASP A 285 18.09 -12.78 3.89
CA ASP A 285 17.13 -11.85 3.32
C ASP A 285 15.72 -12.04 3.88
N GLU A 286 15.22 -13.28 4.00
CA GLU A 286 13.87 -13.53 4.54
C GLU A 286 13.74 -13.09 6.00
N ARG A 287 14.74 -13.35 6.82
CA ARG A 287 14.74 -12.91 8.22
C ARG A 287 14.69 -11.39 8.34
N TRP A 288 15.49 -10.69 7.53
CA TRP A 288 15.54 -9.23 7.56
C TRP A 288 14.31 -8.60 6.91
N PHE A 289 13.72 -9.27 5.93
CA PHE A 289 12.45 -8.87 5.35
C PHE A 289 11.33 -8.87 6.41
N GLU A 290 11.15 -10.00 7.13
CA GLU A 290 10.14 -10.08 8.21
C GLU A 290 10.40 -9.05 9.32
N HIS A 291 11.67 -8.85 9.70
CA HIS A 291 12.03 -7.82 10.67
C HIS A 291 11.59 -6.42 10.23
N TRP A 292 11.85 -6.05 8.98
CA TRP A 292 11.46 -4.73 8.48
C TRP A 292 9.95 -4.57 8.32
N VAL A 293 9.21 -5.62 7.93
CA VAL A 293 7.74 -5.60 7.91
C VAL A 293 7.19 -5.32 9.30
N GLU A 294 7.67 -6.04 10.32
CA GLU A 294 7.24 -5.86 11.71
C GLU A 294 7.62 -4.46 12.25
N GLU A 295 8.85 -4.06 12.05
CA GLU A 295 9.37 -2.77 12.56
C GLU A 295 8.63 -1.58 11.93
N ARG A 296 8.37 -1.62 10.61
CA ARG A 296 7.65 -0.55 9.93
C ARG A 296 6.18 -0.51 10.32
N TYR A 297 5.51 -1.64 10.43
CA TYR A 297 4.13 -1.71 10.92
C TYR A 297 4.01 -1.14 12.34
N ASN A 298 4.88 -1.56 13.25
CA ASN A 298 4.91 -1.07 14.63
C ASN A 298 5.26 0.42 14.71
N TRP A 299 6.07 0.94 13.78
CA TRP A 299 6.36 2.37 13.71
C TRP A 299 5.09 3.21 13.49
N TYR A 300 4.18 2.78 12.62
CA TYR A 300 2.90 3.46 12.41
C TYR A 300 2.01 3.43 13.66
N LEU A 301 1.98 2.32 14.39
CA LEU A 301 1.26 2.23 15.66
C LEU A 301 1.84 3.20 16.70
N ARG A 302 3.16 3.30 16.79
CA ARG A 302 3.85 4.26 17.67
C ARG A 302 3.57 5.72 17.30
N LEU A 303 3.32 6.01 16.03
CA LEU A 303 2.89 7.34 15.58
C LEU A 303 1.41 7.65 15.87
N GLY A 304 0.68 6.70 16.45
CA GLY A 304 -0.70 6.87 16.89
C GLY A 304 -1.75 6.48 15.86
N ILE A 305 -1.38 5.85 14.74
CA ILE A 305 -2.36 5.27 13.81
C ILE A 305 -3.00 4.05 14.46
N ARG A 306 -4.32 3.95 14.39
CA ARG A 306 -5.06 2.84 14.99
C ARG A 306 -4.91 1.55 14.18
N ALA A 307 -4.67 0.43 14.88
CA ALA A 307 -4.44 -0.88 14.26
C ALA A 307 -5.59 -1.32 13.32
N GLU A 308 -6.85 -0.99 13.65
CA GLU A 308 -8.00 -1.31 12.80
C GLU A 308 -8.03 -0.55 11.46
N ASN A 309 -7.21 0.49 11.32
CA ASN A 309 -7.05 1.27 10.11
C ASN A 309 -5.78 0.91 9.32
N LEU A 310 -5.01 -0.07 9.78
CA LEU A 310 -3.82 -0.60 9.11
C LEU A 310 -4.02 -2.07 8.74
N ARG A 311 -3.45 -2.48 7.62
CA ARG A 311 -3.30 -3.90 7.28
C ARG A 311 -2.02 -4.15 6.50
N LEU A 312 -1.53 -5.37 6.59
CA LEU A 312 -0.48 -5.89 5.72
C LEU A 312 -1.13 -6.60 4.53
N ARG A 313 -0.66 -6.32 3.33
CA ARG A 313 -1.07 -7.00 2.10
C ARG A 313 0.16 -7.51 1.36
N GLU A 314 0.30 -8.81 1.29
CA GLU A 314 1.34 -9.42 0.46
C GLU A 314 0.94 -9.34 -1.01
N GLN A 315 1.84 -8.89 -1.87
CA GLN A 315 1.60 -8.82 -3.31
C GLN A 315 1.62 -10.22 -3.93
N SER A 316 0.70 -10.46 -4.86
CA SER A 316 0.70 -11.70 -5.62
C SER A 316 1.90 -11.74 -6.59
N PRO A 317 2.31 -12.93 -7.06
CA PRO A 317 3.43 -13.05 -8.01
C PRO A 317 3.27 -12.21 -9.29
N GLU A 318 2.02 -11.94 -9.69
CA GLU A 318 1.68 -11.14 -10.87
C GLU A 318 1.84 -9.64 -10.64
N GLU A 319 1.73 -9.20 -9.38
CA GLU A 319 1.88 -7.79 -8.98
C GLU A 319 3.34 -7.41 -8.72
N LEU A 320 4.20 -8.41 -8.43
CA LEU A 320 5.59 -8.16 -8.06
C LEU A 320 6.35 -7.39 -9.14
N ALA A 321 7.09 -6.37 -8.72
CA ALA A 321 8.05 -5.72 -9.58
C ALA A 321 9.15 -6.72 -10.02
N HIS A 322 9.70 -6.51 -11.22
CA HIS A 322 10.68 -7.42 -11.84
C HIS A 322 11.96 -7.65 -11.02
N TYR A 323 12.25 -6.76 -10.09
CA TYR A 323 13.40 -6.84 -9.19
C TYR A 323 13.06 -7.48 -7.84
N SER A 324 11.80 -7.70 -7.55
CA SER A 324 11.36 -8.14 -6.24
C SER A 324 11.09 -9.63 -6.20
N LYS A 325 11.65 -10.29 -5.19
CA LYS A 325 11.35 -11.67 -4.85
C LYS A 325 10.06 -11.77 -4.02
N ARG A 326 9.80 -10.77 -3.20
CA ARG A 326 8.64 -10.68 -2.31
C ARG A 326 8.39 -9.22 -1.94
N THR A 327 7.12 -8.82 -1.85
CA THR A 327 6.72 -7.47 -1.43
C THR A 327 5.51 -7.55 -0.52
N VAL A 328 5.53 -6.79 0.57
CA VAL A 328 4.40 -6.56 1.47
C VAL A 328 4.10 -5.07 1.52
N ASP A 329 2.85 -4.71 1.25
CA ASP A 329 2.35 -3.35 1.38
C ASP A 329 1.75 -3.14 2.77
N ILE A 330 2.08 -2.03 3.41
CA ILE A 330 1.34 -1.50 4.55
C ILE A 330 0.28 -0.56 3.98
N GLU A 331 -0.98 -0.91 4.17
CA GLU A 331 -2.10 -0.13 3.69
C GLU A 331 -2.84 0.53 4.85
N TYR A 332 -3.31 1.77 4.60
CA TYR A 332 -4.18 2.51 5.50
C TYR A 332 -5.59 2.63 4.91
N ARG A 333 -6.60 2.59 5.79
CA ARG A 333 -8.02 2.74 5.43
C ARG A 333 -8.41 4.22 5.30
N PHE A 334 -8.14 4.80 4.13
CA PHE A 334 -8.56 6.16 3.80
C PHE A 334 -10.09 6.27 3.62
N PRO A 335 -10.67 7.49 3.60
CA PRO A 335 -12.08 7.68 3.27
C PRO A 335 -12.50 7.12 1.90
N MET A 336 -11.55 7.02 0.95
CA MET A 336 -11.78 6.46 -0.39
C MET A 336 -11.49 4.96 -0.48
N GLY A 337 -11.16 4.29 0.62
CA GLY A 337 -10.84 2.86 0.68
C GLY A 337 -9.41 2.58 1.13
N TRP A 338 -9.01 1.31 1.07
CA TRP A 338 -7.64 0.90 1.39
C TRP A 338 -6.66 1.43 0.37
N GLY A 339 -5.54 1.96 0.85
CA GLY A 339 -4.47 2.48 0.00
C GLY A 339 -3.11 2.28 0.66
N GLU A 340 -2.15 1.91 -0.17
CA GLU A 340 -0.75 1.73 0.20
C GLU A 340 -0.15 3.05 0.72
N ILE A 341 0.54 2.98 1.86
CA ILE A 341 1.34 4.07 2.44
C ILE A 341 2.83 3.75 2.45
N GLU A 342 3.19 2.46 2.47
CA GLU A 342 4.57 1.97 2.40
C GLU A 342 4.60 0.58 1.78
N GLY A 343 5.59 0.30 0.92
CA GLY A 343 5.92 -1.02 0.43
C GLY A 343 7.24 -1.49 1.02
N ILE A 344 7.33 -2.76 1.43
CA ILE A 344 8.56 -3.41 1.84
C ILE A 344 8.88 -4.49 0.81
N ALA A 345 10.01 -4.37 0.11
CA ALA A 345 10.42 -5.29 -0.96
C ALA A 345 11.72 -6.02 -0.63
N ASN A 346 11.78 -7.31 -0.93
CA ASN A 346 13.03 -8.06 -1.02
C ASN A 346 13.53 -7.98 -2.47
N ARG A 347 14.44 -7.06 -2.74
CA ARG A 347 15.00 -6.76 -4.08
C ARG A 347 16.12 -7.72 -4.49
N THR A 348 16.50 -8.66 -3.63
CA THR A 348 17.65 -9.54 -3.84
C THR A 348 18.94 -8.77 -4.14
N ASP A 349 19.78 -9.25 -5.04
CA ASP A 349 20.99 -8.58 -5.51
C ASP A 349 20.78 -7.81 -6.83
N TYR A 350 19.53 -7.69 -7.28
CA TYR A 350 19.20 -7.19 -8.61
C TYR A 350 19.83 -5.82 -8.92
N ASP A 351 19.55 -4.83 -8.08
CA ASP A 351 20.00 -3.46 -8.34
C ASP A 351 21.52 -3.30 -8.25
N LEU A 352 22.14 -3.91 -7.22
CA LEU A 352 23.60 -3.85 -7.09
C LEU A 352 24.30 -4.52 -8.27
N ARG A 353 23.75 -5.62 -8.79
CA ARG A 353 24.27 -6.26 -10.02
C ARG A 353 24.06 -5.39 -11.23
N ALA A 354 22.86 -4.85 -11.44
CA ALA A 354 22.54 -3.97 -12.57
C ALA A 354 23.38 -2.68 -12.60
N HIS A 355 23.90 -2.24 -11.45
CA HIS A 355 24.79 -1.09 -11.31
C HIS A 355 26.29 -1.48 -11.27
N SER A 356 26.63 -2.76 -11.31
CA SER A 356 28.02 -3.25 -11.27
C SER A 356 28.67 -3.24 -12.67
N LYS A 357 29.98 -3.08 -12.70
CA LYS A 357 30.79 -3.13 -13.92
C LYS A 357 30.70 -4.46 -14.66
N SER A 358 30.55 -5.56 -13.94
CA SER A 358 30.42 -6.91 -14.48
C SER A 358 29.09 -7.19 -15.18
N ASP A 359 28.10 -6.28 -15.08
CA ASP A 359 26.85 -6.41 -15.84
C ASP A 359 27.08 -6.03 -17.32
N PRO A 360 26.74 -6.93 -18.27
CA PRO A 360 27.00 -6.70 -19.71
C PRO A 360 26.29 -5.46 -20.28
N GLY A 361 25.24 -4.97 -19.63
CA GLY A 361 24.48 -3.79 -20.05
C GLY A 361 24.98 -2.47 -19.46
N ASN A 362 26.02 -2.48 -18.62
CA ASN A 362 26.44 -1.30 -17.85
C ASN A 362 27.86 -0.83 -18.20
N GLU A 363 28.03 -0.27 -19.40
CA GLU A 363 29.32 0.24 -19.89
C GLU A 363 29.86 1.44 -19.10
N HIS A 364 29.02 2.10 -18.30
CA HIS A 364 29.38 3.31 -17.56
C HIS A 364 29.82 3.05 -16.10
N SER A 365 29.65 1.85 -15.60
CA SER A 365 30.08 1.52 -14.24
C SER A 365 31.59 1.28 -14.17
N THR A 366 32.22 1.83 -13.14
CA THR A 366 33.66 1.70 -12.93
C THR A 366 34.02 0.57 -11.97
N ASP A 367 33.07 0.13 -11.15
CA ASP A 367 33.26 -0.82 -10.06
C ASP A 367 32.17 -1.87 -9.96
N ASP A 368 32.50 -3.01 -9.35
CA ASP A 368 31.52 -3.99 -8.90
C ASP A 368 31.04 -3.66 -7.48
N LEU A 369 29.73 -3.66 -7.29
CA LEU A 369 29.09 -3.34 -6.01
C LEU A 369 29.04 -4.57 -5.09
N THR A 370 30.21 -5.09 -4.75
CA THR A 370 30.37 -6.31 -3.94
C THR A 370 31.02 -6.01 -2.58
N VAL A 371 30.87 -6.96 -1.66
CA VAL A 371 31.53 -6.97 -0.35
C VAL A 371 32.49 -8.14 -0.26
N PHE A 372 33.69 -7.91 0.26
CA PHE A 372 34.65 -9.00 0.53
C PHE A 372 34.33 -9.68 1.85
N ASP A 373 34.11 -10.98 1.81
CA ASP A 373 33.94 -11.81 2.99
C ASP A 373 35.29 -12.42 3.42
N GLN A 374 35.78 -11.98 4.57
CA GLN A 374 37.04 -12.49 5.13
C GLN A 374 36.97 -13.97 5.51
N THR A 375 35.76 -14.52 5.81
CA THR A 375 35.58 -15.89 6.23
C THR A 375 35.74 -16.88 5.06
N THR A 376 35.17 -16.49 3.91
CA THR A 376 35.20 -17.32 2.69
C THR A 376 36.31 -16.90 1.73
N SER A 377 37.00 -15.77 2.01
CA SER A 377 38.00 -15.15 1.13
C SER A 377 37.47 -14.89 -0.29
N SER A 378 36.18 -14.53 -0.40
CA SER A 378 35.50 -14.29 -1.67
C SER A 378 34.66 -13.03 -1.65
N HIS A 379 34.36 -12.50 -2.84
CA HIS A 379 33.41 -11.40 -3.00
C HIS A 379 32.02 -11.94 -3.25
N PHE A 380 30.99 -11.25 -2.72
CA PHE A 380 29.60 -11.50 -2.99
C PHE A 380 28.83 -10.19 -3.12
N THR A 381 27.73 -10.19 -3.88
CA THR A 381 26.79 -9.08 -3.97
C THR A 381 25.77 -9.20 -2.83
N PRO A 382 25.61 -8.18 -1.97
CA PRO A 382 24.58 -8.19 -0.93
C PRO A 382 23.17 -8.28 -1.51
N TYR A 383 22.24 -8.81 -0.72
CA TYR A 383 20.82 -8.69 -0.97
C TYR A 383 20.30 -7.41 -0.31
N VAL A 384 19.20 -6.88 -0.84
CA VAL A 384 18.64 -5.61 -0.42
C VAL A 384 17.20 -5.78 0.04
N ILE A 385 16.90 -5.26 1.24
CA ILE A 385 15.54 -5.10 1.74
C ILE A 385 15.21 -3.62 1.70
N GLU A 386 14.13 -3.27 1.03
CA GLU A 386 13.70 -1.90 0.78
C GLU A 386 12.37 -1.59 1.45
N PRO A 387 12.32 -0.92 2.58
CA PRO A 387 11.17 -0.14 3.01
C PRO A 387 11.11 1.19 2.24
N SER A 388 10.01 1.39 1.50
CA SER A 388 9.79 2.60 0.68
C SER A 388 8.42 3.20 1.00
N ALA A 389 8.40 4.42 1.52
CA ALA A 389 7.22 5.08 2.02
C ALA A 389 6.99 6.45 1.37
N GLY A 390 5.73 6.73 1.01
CA GLY A 390 5.30 8.04 0.54
C GLY A 390 5.01 8.99 1.69
N VAL A 391 5.85 10.02 1.88
CA VAL A 391 5.69 11.00 2.99
C VAL A 391 4.34 11.69 2.93
N ASP A 392 3.91 12.12 1.74
CA ASP A 392 2.62 12.78 1.52
C ASP A 392 1.43 11.88 1.87
N ARG A 393 1.52 10.58 1.55
CA ARG A 393 0.48 9.59 1.90
C ARG A 393 0.42 9.34 3.41
N ILE A 394 1.58 9.22 4.06
CA ILE A 394 1.65 9.08 5.53
C ILE A 394 1.07 10.30 6.22
N PHE A 395 1.43 11.51 5.76
CA PHE A 395 0.87 12.74 6.29
C PHE A 395 -0.66 12.76 6.16
N LEU A 396 -1.20 12.39 5.00
CA LEU A 396 -2.64 12.28 4.79
C LEU A 396 -3.28 11.23 5.72
N ALA A 397 -2.66 10.06 5.87
CA ALA A 397 -3.15 9.00 6.77
C ALA A 397 -3.20 9.46 8.23
N LEU A 398 -2.14 10.13 8.71
CA LEU A 398 -2.07 10.68 10.06
C LEU A 398 -3.16 11.74 10.30
N LEU A 399 -3.44 12.61 9.33
CA LEU A 399 -4.53 13.58 9.44
C LEU A 399 -5.89 12.90 9.46
N CYS A 400 -6.13 11.92 8.59
CA CYS A 400 -7.39 11.18 8.54
C CYS A 400 -7.63 10.40 9.84
N ASP A 401 -6.60 9.77 10.40
CA ASP A 401 -6.71 8.99 11.62
C ASP A 401 -6.91 9.86 12.86
N ALA A 402 -6.26 11.03 12.89
CA ALA A 402 -6.35 11.96 14.00
C ALA A 402 -7.64 12.80 14.00
N TYR A 403 -8.34 12.93 12.87
CA TYR A 403 -9.55 13.72 12.78
C TYR A 403 -10.72 13.07 13.50
N HIS A 404 -11.31 13.81 14.47
CA HIS A 404 -12.48 13.38 15.23
C HIS A 404 -13.50 14.50 15.35
N GLU A 405 -14.77 14.12 15.26
CA GLU A 405 -15.92 14.95 15.60
C GLU A 405 -16.67 14.33 16.77
N GLU A 406 -16.95 15.11 17.78
CA GLU A 406 -17.70 14.66 18.96
C GLU A 406 -18.65 15.73 19.46
N ILE A 407 -19.63 15.35 20.25
CA ILE A 407 -20.56 16.27 20.91
C ILE A 407 -20.15 16.41 22.38
N VAL A 408 -19.77 17.62 22.77
CA VAL A 408 -19.39 17.95 24.13
C VAL A 408 -20.34 19.00 24.68
N ARG A 409 -21.09 18.67 25.73
CA ARG A 409 -22.09 19.59 26.36
C ARG A 409 -23.11 20.16 25.36
N GLY A 410 -23.49 19.35 24.34
CA GLY A 410 -24.45 19.75 23.31
C GLY A 410 -23.85 20.55 22.15
N GLU A 411 -22.57 20.84 22.15
CA GLU A 411 -21.86 21.53 21.07
C GLU A 411 -20.93 20.59 20.29
N LYS A 412 -20.83 20.79 18.99
CA LYS A 412 -19.88 20.07 18.14
C LYS A 412 -18.45 20.50 18.46
N ARG A 413 -17.60 19.51 18.74
CA ARG A 413 -16.16 19.67 18.90
C ARG A 413 -15.45 18.94 17.77
N VAL A 414 -14.60 19.66 17.04
CA VAL A 414 -13.66 19.10 16.08
C VAL A 414 -12.29 19.05 16.75
N VAL A 415 -11.61 17.92 16.66
CA VAL A 415 -10.30 17.75 17.28
C VAL A 415 -9.39 16.89 16.39
N LEU A 416 -8.14 17.31 16.23
CA LEU A 416 -7.07 16.48 15.66
C LEU A 416 -6.31 15.80 16.81
N ARG A 417 -6.53 14.51 16.97
CA ARG A 417 -5.87 13.67 18.00
C ARG A 417 -4.51 13.18 17.53
N LEU A 418 -3.68 14.10 17.04
CA LEU A 418 -2.32 13.79 16.64
C LEU A 418 -1.51 13.29 17.84
N HIS A 419 -0.64 12.30 17.59
CA HIS A 419 0.35 11.91 18.59
C HIS A 419 1.13 13.14 19.04
N ARG A 420 1.46 13.23 20.33
CA ARG A 420 2.13 14.41 20.92
C ARG A 420 3.41 14.80 20.17
N ASP A 421 4.17 13.82 19.66
CA ASP A 421 5.42 14.07 18.93
C ASP A 421 5.17 14.61 17.51
N LEU A 422 3.98 14.38 16.94
CA LEU A 422 3.58 14.87 15.62
C LEU A 422 2.84 16.22 15.67
N ALA A 423 2.28 16.58 16.83
CA ALA A 423 1.53 17.83 16.98
C ALA A 423 2.39 19.05 16.59
N PRO A 424 1.93 19.92 15.67
CA PRO A 424 2.71 21.05 15.19
C PRO A 424 2.94 22.14 16.27
N ILE A 425 2.03 22.21 17.24
CA ILE A 425 2.14 23.03 18.44
C ILE A 425 2.07 22.10 19.64
N LYS A 426 3.06 22.16 20.51
CA LYS A 426 3.15 21.29 21.68
C LYS A 426 2.36 21.81 22.87
N VAL A 427 2.47 23.10 23.11
CA VAL A 427 1.81 23.78 24.23
C VAL A 427 1.29 25.14 23.77
N ALA A 428 0.05 25.48 24.16
CA ALA A 428 -0.51 26.82 23.99
C ALA A 428 -0.75 27.45 25.36
N VAL A 429 -0.39 28.73 25.52
CA VAL A 429 -0.51 29.48 26.77
C VAL A 429 -1.47 30.64 26.60
N PHE A 430 -2.44 30.76 27.50
CA PHE A 430 -3.48 31.78 27.45
C PHE A 430 -3.63 32.55 28.77
N PRO A 431 -3.85 33.86 28.76
CA PRO A 431 -4.47 34.56 29.87
C PRO A 431 -5.99 34.37 29.84
N LEU A 432 -6.61 34.04 30.98
CA LEU A 432 -8.07 33.93 31.08
C LEU A 432 -8.77 35.23 30.69
N LEU A 433 -8.19 36.38 31.08
CA LEU A 433 -8.67 37.73 30.82
C LEU A 433 -7.57 38.53 30.11
N ARG A 434 -7.77 38.80 28.83
CA ARG A 434 -6.82 39.59 27.98
C ARG A 434 -6.71 41.07 28.36
N ASN A 435 -7.66 41.60 29.10
CA ASN A 435 -7.70 42.99 29.57
C ASN A 435 -7.07 43.18 30.96
N ARG A 436 -6.39 42.15 31.49
CA ARG A 436 -5.64 42.17 32.74
C ARG A 436 -4.17 42.01 32.47
N ASP A 437 -3.42 43.10 32.48
CA ASP A 437 -2.01 43.13 32.13
C ASP A 437 -1.16 42.14 32.97
N GLU A 438 -1.48 42.00 34.27
CA GLU A 438 -0.81 41.08 35.18
C GLU A 438 -0.91 39.60 34.71
N LEU A 439 -2.07 39.18 34.22
CA LEU A 439 -2.25 37.83 33.69
C LEU A 439 -1.55 37.65 32.35
N VAL A 440 -1.61 38.68 31.51
CA VAL A 440 -0.95 38.71 30.20
C VAL A 440 0.57 38.58 30.36
N GLU A 441 1.18 39.37 31.29
CA GLU A 441 2.62 39.32 31.55
C GLU A 441 3.05 37.93 32.06
N ILE A 442 2.30 37.35 32.99
CA ILE A 442 2.59 35.99 33.50
C ILE A 442 2.50 34.97 32.37
N ALA A 443 1.44 35.00 31.55
CA ALA A 443 1.26 34.06 30.45
C ALA A 443 2.36 34.17 29.40
N ARG A 444 2.78 35.38 29.04
CA ARG A 444 3.90 35.63 28.12
C ARG A 444 5.23 35.09 28.66
N ARG A 445 5.49 35.30 29.97
CA ARG A 445 6.68 34.74 30.61
C ARG A 445 6.66 33.23 30.61
N ILE A 446 5.56 32.60 30.99
CA ILE A 446 5.40 31.13 30.93
C ILE A 446 5.66 30.62 29.52
N ALA A 447 5.06 31.25 28.50
CA ALA A 447 5.31 30.84 27.11
C ALA A 447 6.78 30.99 26.69
N ALA A 448 7.47 32.03 27.16
CA ALA A 448 8.90 32.22 26.90
C ALA A 448 9.76 31.16 27.60
N ASP A 449 9.43 30.81 28.83
CA ASP A 449 10.17 29.80 29.60
C ASP A 449 9.95 28.39 29.01
N LEU A 450 8.73 28.05 28.65
CA LEU A 450 8.41 26.75 28.04
C LEU A 450 9.05 26.55 26.67
N ARG A 451 9.27 27.62 25.88
CA ARG A 451 10.00 27.53 24.58
C ARG A 451 11.44 27.07 24.73
N ARG A 452 12.02 27.12 25.92
CA ARG A 452 13.39 26.67 26.19
C ARG A 452 13.50 25.17 26.51
N VAL A 453 12.40 24.57 26.96
CA VAL A 453 12.38 23.20 27.48
C VAL A 453 11.50 22.22 26.69
N VAL A 454 10.45 22.74 26.02
CA VAL A 454 9.55 21.93 25.21
C VAL A 454 10.16 21.68 23.83
N PRO A 455 10.28 20.40 23.38
CA PRO A 455 10.82 20.10 22.07
C PRO A 455 9.77 20.43 20.96
N GLY A 456 9.79 21.65 20.46
CA GLY A 456 8.87 22.11 19.44
C GLY A 456 8.19 23.44 19.75
N ARG A 457 7.10 23.72 19.06
CA ARG A 457 6.48 25.03 19.08
C ARG A 457 5.61 25.23 20.32
N VAL A 458 5.85 26.31 21.05
CA VAL A 458 4.98 26.84 22.11
C VAL A 458 4.41 28.18 21.67
N VAL A 459 3.09 28.34 21.72
CA VAL A 459 2.38 29.54 21.31
C VAL A 459 1.77 30.25 22.50
N TYR A 460 1.68 31.59 22.40
CA TYR A 460 0.88 32.44 23.25
C TYR A 460 -0.27 33.01 22.41
N ASP A 461 -1.50 32.98 22.93
CA ASP A 461 -2.67 33.53 22.24
C ASP A 461 -3.60 34.22 23.27
N ASP A 462 -3.99 35.46 23.00
CA ASP A 462 -4.94 36.26 23.77
C ASP A 462 -6.03 36.87 22.89
N THR A 463 -6.15 36.41 21.64
CA THR A 463 -6.96 37.07 20.60
C THR A 463 -8.46 36.79 20.70
N ALA A 464 -8.88 35.82 21.56
CA ALA A 464 -10.28 35.45 21.69
C ALA A 464 -10.64 35.09 23.15
N SER A 465 -11.90 34.73 23.38
CA SER A 465 -12.34 34.18 24.67
C SER A 465 -11.73 32.78 24.87
N ILE A 466 -11.51 32.38 26.13
CA ILE A 466 -10.84 31.14 26.50
C ILE A 466 -11.45 29.90 25.83
N GLY A 467 -12.78 29.81 25.72
CA GLY A 467 -13.45 28.69 25.05
C GLY A 467 -13.09 28.60 23.57
N ARG A 468 -12.99 29.72 22.87
CA ARG A 468 -12.55 29.78 21.46
C ARG A 468 -11.07 29.42 21.31
N LEU A 469 -10.22 29.86 22.26
CA LEU A 469 -8.80 29.52 22.25
C LEU A 469 -8.58 28.02 22.40
N TYR A 470 -9.31 27.36 23.30
CA TYR A 470 -9.27 25.91 23.41
C TYR A 470 -9.73 25.21 22.13
N ARG A 471 -10.85 25.66 21.51
CA ARG A 471 -11.35 25.04 20.27
C ARG A 471 -10.34 25.16 19.11
N ARG A 472 -9.69 26.32 18.97
CA ARG A 472 -8.61 26.47 17.96
C ARG A 472 -7.47 25.49 18.17
N GLN A 473 -7.08 25.25 19.43
CA GLN A 473 -5.99 24.32 19.71
C GLN A 473 -6.42 22.86 19.57
N ASP A 474 -7.67 22.53 19.88
CA ASP A 474 -8.25 21.23 19.58
C ASP A 474 -8.20 20.94 18.08
N GLU A 475 -8.61 21.91 17.22
CA GLU A 475 -8.60 21.81 15.75
C GLU A 475 -7.19 21.70 15.15
N VAL A 476 -6.18 22.32 15.77
CA VAL A 476 -4.77 22.25 15.33
C VAL A 476 -4.08 20.99 15.87
N GLY A 477 -4.66 20.36 16.89
CA GLY A 477 -4.12 19.15 17.50
C GLY A 477 -3.07 19.42 18.58
N THR A 478 -3.09 20.58 19.23
CA THR A 478 -2.19 20.92 20.34
C THR A 478 -2.51 20.05 21.57
N PRO A 479 -1.58 19.22 22.08
CA PRO A 479 -1.90 18.30 23.17
C PRO A 479 -2.17 18.98 24.52
N TYR A 480 -1.53 20.12 24.80
CA TYR A 480 -1.66 20.78 26.09
C TYR A 480 -1.93 22.28 25.97
N CYS A 481 -2.85 22.76 26.81
CA CYS A 481 -3.13 24.18 26.95
C CYS A 481 -2.92 24.64 28.40
N VAL A 482 -2.16 25.70 28.60
CA VAL A 482 -1.88 26.33 29.91
C VAL A 482 -2.71 27.60 30.02
N THR A 483 -3.53 27.71 31.07
CA THR A 483 -4.35 28.90 31.32
C THR A 483 -3.91 29.59 32.62
N VAL A 484 -3.60 30.89 32.50
CA VAL A 484 -3.31 31.78 33.60
C VAL A 484 -4.60 32.50 34.00
N ASP A 485 -5.11 32.24 35.19
CA ASP A 485 -6.36 32.80 35.70
C ASP A 485 -6.15 33.78 36.85
N VAL A 486 -7.26 34.35 37.38
CA VAL A 486 -7.19 35.35 38.45
C VAL A 486 -6.62 34.75 39.75
N GLN A 487 -6.87 33.45 40.03
CA GLN A 487 -6.36 32.76 41.20
C GLN A 487 -4.83 32.59 41.14
N THR A 488 -4.25 32.53 39.95
CA THR A 488 -2.80 32.48 39.72
C THR A 488 -2.06 33.65 40.40
N LEU A 489 -2.69 34.82 40.53
CA LEU A 489 -2.07 35.96 41.17
C LEU A 489 -1.78 35.71 42.66
N SER A 490 -2.61 34.89 43.32
CA SER A 490 -2.48 34.57 44.75
C SER A 490 -1.71 33.28 44.97
N ASP A 491 -2.01 32.19 44.24
CA ASP A 491 -1.48 30.85 44.54
C ASP A 491 -0.27 30.46 43.64
N LYS A 492 0.09 31.29 42.64
CA LYS A 492 1.16 31.03 41.66
C LYS A 492 1.01 29.70 40.92
N GLN A 493 -0.24 29.23 40.75
CA GLN A 493 -0.55 28.04 40.00
C GLN A 493 -1.33 28.38 38.73
N VAL A 494 -1.24 27.49 37.72
CA VAL A 494 -1.95 27.61 36.46
C VAL A 494 -2.70 26.32 36.15
N THR A 495 -3.69 26.40 35.29
CA THR A 495 -4.42 25.24 34.82
C THR A 495 -3.76 24.68 33.55
N VAL A 496 -3.42 23.41 33.56
CA VAL A 496 -2.98 22.65 32.37
C VAL A 496 -4.13 21.74 31.94
N ARG A 497 -4.58 21.91 30.68
CA ARG A 497 -5.64 21.10 30.09
C ARG A 497 -5.03 20.14 29.08
N ASP A 498 -5.40 18.87 29.20
CA ASP A 498 -5.13 17.84 28.19
C ASP A 498 -6.19 17.91 27.07
N ARG A 499 -5.76 17.79 25.81
CA ARG A 499 -6.63 17.85 24.62
C ARG A 499 -7.60 16.68 24.55
N ASP A 500 -7.12 15.46 24.79
CA ASP A 500 -7.87 14.24 24.49
C ASP A 500 -8.90 13.94 25.58
N THR A 501 -8.53 14.06 26.85
CA THR A 501 -9.40 13.82 27.99
C THR A 501 -10.21 15.06 28.38
N MET A 502 -9.75 16.25 28.00
CA MET A 502 -10.22 17.56 28.46
C MET A 502 -10.08 17.79 29.97
N GLU A 503 -9.38 16.89 30.65
CA GLU A 503 -9.08 17.06 32.08
C GLU A 503 -8.18 18.26 32.31
N GLN A 504 -8.36 18.87 33.45
CA GLN A 504 -7.63 20.06 33.84
C GLN A 504 -6.98 19.82 35.20
N VAL A 505 -5.67 19.98 35.25
CA VAL A 505 -4.90 19.89 36.50
C VAL A 505 -4.32 21.26 36.84
N ARG A 506 -4.27 21.57 38.14
CA ARG A 506 -3.69 22.82 38.62
C ARG A 506 -2.24 22.56 39.09
N LEU A 507 -1.28 23.28 38.50
CA LEU A 507 0.15 23.08 38.74
C LEU A 507 0.85 24.39 39.11
N PRO A 508 1.82 24.39 40.04
CA PRO A 508 2.70 25.52 40.28
C PRO A 508 3.46 25.93 39.01
N ILE A 509 3.57 27.22 38.75
CA ILE A 509 4.27 27.76 37.56
C ILE A 509 5.71 27.23 37.50
N GLU A 510 6.38 27.13 38.62
CA GLU A 510 7.77 26.65 38.73
C GLU A 510 7.94 25.19 38.31
N ARG A 511 6.90 24.36 38.38
CA ARG A 511 6.92 22.95 38.00
C ARG A 511 6.59 22.69 36.53
N LEU A 512 6.14 23.68 35.79
CA LEU A 512 5.79 23.51 34.37
C LEU A 512 6.95 23.02 33.51
N PRO A 513 8.20 23.53 33.66
CA PRO A 513 9.33 23.02 32.86
C PRO A 513 9.59 21.54 33.08
N GLU A 514 9.60 21.07 34.32
CA GLU A 514 9.80 19.66 34.67
C GLU A 514 8.64 18.80 34.15
N TYR A 515 7.40 19.24 34.39
CA TYR A 515 6.21 18.55 33.92
C TYR A 515 6.23 18.33 32.40
N PHE A 516 6.50 19.37 31.61
CA PHE A 516 6.52 19.23 30.15
C PHE A 516 7.77 18.50 29.63
N ALA A 517 8.90 18.56 30.32
CA ALA A 517 10.04 17.71 30.01
C ALA A 517 9.71 16.22 30.17
N GLU A 518 8.89 15.86 31.15
CA GLU A 518 8.39 14.48 31.31
C GLU A 518 7.36 14.12 30.23
N GLN A 519 6.37 15.01 29.96
CA GLN A 519 5.35 14.76 28.95
C GLN A 519 5.93 14.55 27.54
N PHE A 520 7.01 15.23 27.19
CA PHE A 520 7.67 15.15 25.89
C PHE A 520 8.98 14.36 25.92
N ARG A 521 9.21 13.58 26.98
CA ARG A 521 10.37 12.65 26.99
C ARG A 521 10.19 11.66 25.85
N PRO A 522 11.20 11.51 24.97
CA PRO A 522 11.16 10.49 23.93
C PRO A 522 10.92 9.12 24.57
N GLU A 523 9.96 8.39 24.06
CA GLU A 523 9.79 6.98 24.43
C GLU A 523 11.01 6.21 23.93
N ALA A 524 11.63 5.41 24.80
CA ALA A 524 12.83 4.63 24.46
C ALA A 524 12.64 3.74 23.22
N SER A 525 11.38 3.46 22.85
CA SER A 525 10.97 2.69 21.69
C SER A 525 10.99 3.45 20.35
N LEU A 526 11.12 4.79 20.36
CA LEU A 526 11.19 5.60 19.12
C LEU A 526 12.63 5.84 18.64
N VAL A 527 13.62 5.42 19.40
CA VAL A 527 15.06 5.64 19.17
C VAL A 527 15.79 4.29 19.10
N GLY A 528 15.17 3.28 18.55
CA GLY A 528 15.78 1.95 18.36
C GLY A 528 16.44 1.81 17.00
#